data_dbeb9dcffd541dec8cd679bfefec5d71
#
_entry.id   dbeb9dcffd541dec8cd679bfefec5d71
#
_cell.length_a   1.000
_cell.length_b   1.000
_cell.length_c   1.000
_cell.angle_alpha   90.00
_cell.angle_beta   90.00
_cell.angle_gamma   90.00
#
_symmetry.space_group_name_H-M   'P 1'
#
loop_
_entity.id
_entity.type
_entity.pdbx_description
1 polymer ?
#
loop_
_entity_poly.entity_id
_entity_poly.type
_entity_poly.pdbx_seq_one_letter_code
_entity_poly.pdbx_strand_id
1 'polypeptide(L)'
;MNNFPHLFEPIEIGKTTVKNRIFMPPISTNMADKGYVTDDLVAHYSARAKGGVGLIVTEVVTVEPTYVYLPGDMSIYDDSFIPCLLYTSP
;
A
#
# COMPACT_ATOMS: atom_id res chain seq x y z
N MET A 1 12.85 -19.11 -15.98
CA MET A 1 11.80 -19.86 -16.65
C MET A 1 10.44 -19.65 -15.95
N ASN A 2 9.43 -19.46 -16.75
CA ASN A 2 8.09 -19.17 -16.22
C ASN A 2 7.17 -20.38 -16.37
N ASN A 3 6.85 -21.04 -15.26
CA ASN A 3 5.91 -22.17 -15.24
C ASN A 3 4.46 -21.70 -15.08
N PHE A 4 4.22 -20.38 -14.96
CA PHE A 4 2.90 -19.81 -14.75
C PHE A 4 2.65 -18.70 -15.77
N PRO A 5 2.35 -19.08 -17.02
CA PRO A 5 2.29 -18.11 -18.12
C PRO A 5 1.23 -17.02 -17.93
N HIS A 6 0.14 -17.31 -17.22
CA HIS A 6 -0.92 -16.32 -17.00
C HIS A 6 -0.67 -15.42 -15.82
N LEU A 7 0.12 -15.85 -14.83
CA LEU A 7 0.38 -15.10 -13.61
C LEU A 7 1.17 -13.82 -13.88
N PHE A 8 2.08 -13.87 -14.84
CA PHE A 8 2.95 -12.74 -15.17
C PHE A 8 2.48 -11.94 -16.39
N GLU A 9 1.30 -12.25 -16.91
CA GLU A 9 0.70 -11.46 -17.97
C GLU A 9 0.16 -10.14 -17.40
N PRO A 10 0.25 -9.03 -18.16
CA PRO A 10 -0.41 -7.80 -17.77
C PRO A 10 -1.92 -7.97 -17.70
N ILE A 11 -2.55 -7.18 -16.85
CA ILE A 11 -4.01 -7.14 -16.74
C ILE A 11 -4.46 -5.68 -16.68
N GLU A 12 -5.56 -5.39 -17.37
CA GLU A 12 -6.17 -4.07 -17.32
C GLU A 12 -7.23 -4.03 -16.23
N ILE A 13 -7.13 -3.01 -15.36
CA ILE A 13 -8.13 -2.72 -14.34
C ILE A 13 -8.65 -1.33 -14.63
N GLY A 14 -9.86 -1.24 -15.22
CA GLY A 14 -10.36 0.01 -15.74
C GLY A 14 -9.45 0.53 -16.85
N LYS A 15 -8.87 1.71 -16.64
CA LYS A 15 -7.94 2.34 -17.59
C LYS A 15 -6.48 2.13 -17.21
N THR A 16 -6.21 1.33 -16.19
CA THR A 16 -4.86 1.11 -15.69
C THR A 16 -4.38 -0.28 -16.10
N THR A 17 -3.17 -0.36 -16.64
CA THR A 17 -2.52 -1.63 -16.95
C THR A 17 -1.58 -2.01 -15.82
N VAL A 18 -1.80 -3.17 -15.21
CA VAL A 18 -0.96 -3.72 -14.15
C VAL A 18 -0.06 -4.78 -14.76
N LYS A 19 1.24 -4.75 -14.41
CA LYS A 19 2.28 -5.55 -15.10
C LYS A 19 2.14 -7.05 -14.93
N ASN A 20 1.48 -7.51 -13.88
CA ASN A 20 1.21 -8.93 -13.65
C ASN A 20 -0.03 -9.10 -12.80
N ARG A 21 -0.38 -10.36 -12.51
CA ARG A 21 -1.61 -10.70 -11.79
C ARG A 21 -1.38 -11.03 -10.32
N ILE A 22 -0.24 -10.62 -9.79
CA ILE A 22 0.10 -10.77 -8.37
C ILE A 22 -0.26 -9.48 -7.66
N PHE A 23 -1.12 -9.56 -6.64
CA PHE A 23 -1.39 -8.37 -5.86
C PHE A 23 -1.27 -8.66 -4.37
N MET A 24 -0.84 -7.66 -3.62
CA MET A 24 -0.73 -7.72 -2.18
C MET A 24 -2.04 -7.21 -1.57
N PRO A 25 -2.78 -8.06 -0.85
CA PRO A 25 -4.02 -7.63 -0.20
C PRO A 25 -3.74 -6.71 1.00
N PRO A 26 -4.76 -5.97 1.48
CA PRO A 26 -4.57 -5.08 2.63
C PRO A 26 -4.40 -5.88 3.92
N ILE A 27 -3.26 -5.68 4.58
CA ILE A 27 -2.93 -6.29 5.87
C ILE A 27 -2.35 -5.20 6.76
N SER A 28 -2.90 -5.01 7.95
CA SER A 28 -2.42 -4.00 8.88
C SER A 28 -1.05 -4.40 9.44
N THR A 29 -0.08 -3.49 9.33
CA THR A 29 1.28 -3.71 9.83
C THR A 29 1.52 -3.07 11.20
N ASN A 30 0.68 -2.11 11.59
CA ASN A 30 0.83 -1.34 12.82
C ASN A 30 2.15 -0.56 12.86
N MET A 31 2.65 -0.11 11.71
CA MET A 31 3.94 0.56 11.60
C MET A 31 3.86 2.09 11.48
N ALA A 32 2.66 2.66 11.33
CA ALA A 32 2.50 4.10 11.32
C ALA A 32 2.66 4.67 12.73
N ASP A 33 2.96 5.95 12.83
CA ASP A 33 3.12 6.65 14.10
C ASP A 33 2.11 7.78 14.20
N LYS A 34 1.15 7.64 15.10
CA LYS A 34 0.08 8.62 15.32
C LYS A 34 -0.65 8.99 14.02
N GLY A 35 -0.83 8.02 13.15
CA GLY A 35 -1.46 8.19 11.85
C GLY A 35 -0.52 8.59 10.71
N TYR A 36 0.71 8.96 11.02
CA TYR A 36 1.69 9.36 10.01
C TYR A 36 2.47 8.16 9.46
N VAL A 37 2.75 8.18 8.17
CA VAL A 37 3.57 7.16 7.53
C VAL A 37 5.01 7.30 8.04
N THR A 38 5.61 6.17 8.41
CA THR A 38 6.97 6.10 8.91
C THR A 38 7.93 5.56 7.85
N ASP A 39 9.24 5.72 8.07
CA ASP A 39 10.26 5.14 7.20
C ASP A 39 10.15 3.61 7.18
N ASP A 40 9.81 2.98 8.30
CA ASP A 40 9.60 1.54 8.36
C ASP A 40 8.45 1.10 7.46
N LEU A 41 7.38 1.87 7.43
CA LEU A 41 6.22 1.57 6.58
C LEU A 41 6.57 1.72 5.10
N VAL A 42 7.32 2.78 4.75
CA VAL A 42 7.80 2.98 3.38
C VAL A 42 8.69 1.81 2.97
N ALA A 43 9.62 1.40 3.83
CA ALA A 43 10.51 0.28 3.56
C ALA A 43 9.73 -1.03 3.35
N HIS A 44 8.68 -1.26 4.14
CA HIS A 44 7.83 -2.43 4.03
C HIS A 44 7.20 -2.54 2.64
N TYR A 45 6.55 -1.47 2.18
CA TYR A 45 5.91 -1.48 0.85
C TYR A 45 6.92 -1.45 -0.29
N SER A 46 8.03 -0.72 -0.12
CA SER A 46 9.08 -0.67 -1.14
C SER A 46 9.70 -2.04 -1.40
N ALA A 47 9.92 -2.83 -0.35
CA ALA A 47 10.47 -4.18 -0.49
C ALA A 47 9.54 -5.08 -1.32
N ARG A 48 8.23 -4.99 -1.09
CA ARG A 48 7.26 -5.79 -1.84
C ARG A 48 7.17 -5.33 -3.29
N ALA A 49 7.18 -4.01 -3.52
CA ALA A 49 7.17 -3.47 -4.88
C ALA A 49 8.42 -3.88 -5.67
N LYS A 50 9.59 -3.81 -5.05
CA LYS A 50 10.84 -4.24 -5.67
C LYS A 50 10.86 -5.74 -5.94
N GLY A 51 10.15 -6.52 -5.15
CA GLY A 51 10.01 -7.95 -5.35
C GLY A 51 9.16 -8.34 -6.55
N GLY A 52 8.49 -7.40 -7.20
CA GLY A 52 7.77 -7.64 -8.45
C GLY A 52 6.26 -7.70 -8.36
N VAL A 53 5.66 -7.39 -7.21
CA VAL A 53 4.20 -7.35 -7.08
C VAL A 53 3.62 -6.30 -8.04
N GLY A 54 2.57 -6.67 -8.77
CA GLY A 54 1.96 -5.79 -9.77
C GLY A 54 1.07 -4.72 -9.16
N LEU A 55 0.39 -5.04 -8.07
CA LEU A 55 -0.54 -4.13 -7.41
C LEU A 55 -0.44 -4.30 -5.91
N ILE A 56 -0.41 -3.20 -5.17
CA ILE A 56 -0.44 -3.21 -3.71
C ILE A 56 -1.68 -2.46 -3.26
N VAL A 57 -2.50 -3.10 -2.43
CA VAL A 57 -3.58 -2.44 -1.71
C VAL A 57 -3.05 -2.15 -0.31
N THR A 58 -3.02 -0.88 0.06
CA THR A 58 -2.47 -0.48 1.36
C THR A 58 -3.35 -0.96 2.49
N GLU A 59 -2.79 -0.96 3.69
CA GLU A 59 -3.49 -1.34 4.90
C GLU A 59 -4.57 -0.31 5.28
N VAL A 60 -5.23 -0.56 6.40
CA VAL A 60 -6.27 0.30 6.93
C VAL A 60 -5.78 1.75 7.03
N VAL A 61 -6.58 2.68 6.49
CA VAL A 61 -6.33 4.11 6.58
C VAL A 61 -7.53 4.73 7.30
N THR A 62 -7.28 5.34 8.44
CA THR A 62 -8.33 5.93 9.26
C THR A 62 -8.84 7.23 8.62
N VAL A 63 -10.13 7.30 8.37
CA VAL A 63 -10.77 8.48 7.76
C VAL A 63 -11.49 9.37 8.77
N GLU A 64 -11.59 8.91 10.02
CA GLU A 64 -12.30 9.63 11.08
C GLU A 64 -11.60 9.31 12.42
N PRO A 65 -11.18 10.34 13.23
CA PRO A 65 -10.31 10.12 14.38
C PRO A 65 -10.92 9.29 15.51
N THR A 66 -12.25 9.17 15.57
CA THR A 66 -12.90 8.37 16.62
C THR A 66 -12.94 6.87 16.31
N TYR A 67 -12.53 6.45 15.12
CA TYR A 67 -12.60 5.05 14.68
C TYR A 67 -11.25 4.54 14.22
N VAL A 68 -10.24 4.62 15.09
CA VAL A 68 -8.91 4.08 14.82
C VAL A 68 -8.91 2.60 15.20
N TYR A 69 -8.64 1.72 14.23
CA TYR A 69 -8.63 0.27 14.44
C TYR A 69 -7.42 -0.17 15.27
N LEU A 70 -6.22 0.27 14.87
CA LEU A 70 -4.97 0.00 15.58
C LEU A 70 -4.19 1.32 15.74
N PRO A 71 -3.43 1.49 16.84
CA PRO A 71 -2.68 2.73 17.05
C PRO A 71 -1.62 3.01 15.97
N GLY A 72 -1.13 1.96 15.31
CA GLY A 72 -0.16 2.09 14.23
C GLY A 72 -0.76 2.10 12.83
N ASP A 73 -2.06 2.38 12.68
CA ASP A 73 -2.67 2.55 11.36
C ASP A 73 -2.41 3.93 10.80
N MET A 74 -2.32 4.02 9.47
CA MET A 74 -2.24 5.31 8.77
C MET A 74 -3.55 6.07 8.93
N SER A 75 -3.50 7.38 8.74
CA SER A 75 -4.67 8.25 8.80
C SER A 75 -4.71 9.20 7.61
N ILE A 76 -5.89 9.65 7.26
CA ILE A 76 -6.11 10.59 6.15
C ILE A 76 -7.21 11.61 6.50
N TYR A 77 -7.61 11.71 7.76
CA TYR A 77 -8.72 12.57 8.17
C TYR A 77 -8.35 14.04 8.31
N ASP A 78 -7.09 14.40 8.09
CA ASP A 78 -6.60 15.78 8.17
C ASP A 78 -5.54 16.03 7.10
N ASP A 79 -5.45 17.27 6.64
CA ASP A 79 -4.49 17.64 5.59
C ASP A 79 -3.04 17.46 6.03
N SER A 80 -2.76 17.44 7.33
CA SER A 80 -1.42 17.23 7.86
C SER A 80 -0.84 15.86 7.47
N PHE A 81 -1.69 14.89 7.09
CA PHE A 81 -1.23 13.57 6.67
C PHE A 81 -0.84 13.50 5.19
N ILE A 82 -1.18 14.53 4.39
CA ILE A 82 -0.93 14.50 2.94
C ILE A 82 0.55 14.38 2.59
N PRO A 83 1.47 15.17 3.18
CA PRO A 83 2.89 15.09 2.79
C PRO A 83 3.49 13.69 2.96
N CYS A 84 3.21 13.00 4.06
CA CYS A 84 3.77 11.68 4.29
C CYS A 84 3.17 10.63 3.34
N LEU A 85 1.89 10.74 2.99
CA LEU A 85 1.24 9.84 2.04
C LEU A 85 1.79 10.04 0.63
N LEU A 86 2.04 11.28 0.21
CA LEU A 86 2.63 11.56 -1.09
C LEU A 86 4.06 11.05 -1.20
N TYR A 87 4.79 11.04 -0.10
CA TYR A 87 6.15 10.52 -0.07
C TYR A 87 6.20 9.03 -0.43
N THR A 88 5.16 8.27 -0.09
CA THR A 88 5.08 6.84 -0.38
C THR A 88 4.53 6.54 -1.78
N SER A 89 3.94 7.52 -2.44
CA SER A 89 3.37 7.34 -3.78
C SER A 89 4.45 7.54 -4.83
N PRO A 90 4.57 6.62 -5.79
CA PRO A 90 5.52 6.78 -6.87
C PRO A 90 5.14 7.92 -7.82
#